data_05a8ab3af3715e077f810377e38f251a
#
_entry.id   05a8ab3af3715e077f810377e38f251a
#
_cell.length_a   1.000
_cell.length_b   1.000
_cell.length_c   1.000
_cell.angle_alpha   90.00
_cell.angle_beta   90.00
_cell.angle_gamma   90.00
#
_symmetry.space_group_name_H-M   'P 1'
#
loop_
_entity.id
_entity.type
_entity.pdbx_description
1 polymer ?
#
loop_
_entity_poly.entity_id
_entity_poly.type
_entity_poly.pdbx_seq_one_letter_code
_entity_poly.pdbx_strand_id
1 'polypeptide(L)'
;MGLLATSLRPSRAVSLAADTSPPPAECDIAVVGAGIVGLATARELAARHPDARIAVLEREPRLAAHQTTHSSGVIHAGIYYRPGSLKARLCVSGARELYVYCEERGIPARRSGKVIVATRPSELPRLEELARRAEANGVQGARLLDAGELREVEPHVHGLAALHSPATGVVDFGRVAAALAAAARAGGATIHGGCPVLGSTPTDRGLELRHARGKTRARAAVFCAGAWSDRLAVAA
;
A
#
# COMPACT_ATOMS: atom_id res chain seq x y z
N MET A 1 -13.66 23.58 -31.46
CA MET A 1 -12.46 23.81 -30.63
C MET A 1 -12.00 22.47 -30.13
N GLY A 2 -10.88 21.96 -30.64
CA GLY A 2 -10.44 20.59 -30.49
C GLY A 2 -9.88 20.28 -29.10
N LEU A 3 -10.37 19.22 -28.50
CA LEU A 3 -9.76 18.55 -27.36
C LEU A 3 -8.46 17.90 -27.83
N LEU A 4 -7.33 18.44 -27.43
CA LEU A 4 -6.05 17.80 -27.54
C LEU A 4 -6.04 16.54 -26.63
N ALA A 5 -6.25 15.38 -27.25
CA ALA A 5 -5.99 14.10 -26.63
C ALA A 5 -4.48 14.01 -26.38
N THR A 6 -4.06 14.31 -25.16
CA THR A 6 -2.69 14.07 -24.71
C THR A 6 -2.50 12.56 -24.69
N SER A 7 -1.86 12.02 -25.70
CA SER A 7 -1.44 10.64 -25.82
C SER A 7 -0.52 10.33 -24.66
N LEU A 8 -1.05 9.68 -23.62
CA LEU A 8 -0.26 9.04 -22.58
C LEU A 8 0.55 7.94 -23.23
N ARG A 9 1.84 8.17 -23.44
CA ARG A 9 2.77 7.10 -23.85
C ARG A 9 2.63 5.95 -22.86
N PRO A 10 2.50 4.69 -23.31
CA PRO A 10 2.46 3.57 -22.39
C PRO A 10 3.77 3.56 -21.60
N SER A 11 3.67 3.78 -20.28
CA SER A 11 4.76 3.56 -19.35
C SER A 11 5.28 2.13 -19.56
N ARG A 12 6.60 1.97 -19.69
CA ARG A 12 7.25 0.64 -19.73
C ARG A 12 6.61 -0.23 -18.67
N ALA A 13 6.10 -1.39 -19.07
CA ALA A 13 5.49 -2.36 -18.15
C ALA A 13 6.54 -2.70 -17.07
N VAL A 14 6.33 -2.20 -15.85
CA VAL A 14 7.23 -2.47 -14.74
C VAL A 14 6.96 -3.89 -14.28
N SER A 15 7.98 -4.73 -14.33
CA SER A 15 7.86 -6.17 -14.07
C SER A 15 7.62 -6.45 -12.59
N LEU A 16 6.63 -7.27 -12.28
CA LEU A 16 6.41 -7.90 -10.97
C LEU A 16 7.16 -9.25 -10.84
N ALA A 17 8.11 -9.55 -11.73
CA ALA A 17 8.93 -10.73 -11.61
C ALA A 17 9.88 -10.63 -10.41
N ALA A 18 9.96 -11.70 -9.65
CA ALA A 18 10.99 -11.87 -8.63
C ALA A 18 12.23 -12.52 -9.24
N ASP A 19 13.37 -12.41 -8.53
CA ASP A 19 14.60 -13.05 -8.94
C ASP A 19 14.50 -14.56 -8.68
N THR A 20 14.91 -15.36 -9.65
CA THR A 20 14.97 -16.82 -9.53
C THR A 20 16.28 -17.31 -8.95
N SER A 21 17.28 -16.44 -8.78
CA SER A 21 18.54 -16.73 -8.12
C SER A 21 18.33 -17.21 -6.66
N PRO A 22 19.20 -18.07 -6.12
CA PRO A 22 19.12 -18.47 -4.72
C PRO A 22 19.18 -17.25 -3.80
N PRO A 23 18.40 -17.23 -2.69
CA PRO A 23 18.58 -16.23 -1.64
C PRO A 23 19.99 -16.29 -1.09
N PRO A 24 20.56 -15.16 -0.62
CA PRO A 24 21.88 -15.16 -0.03
C PRO A 24 21.90 -15.99 1.27
N ALA A 25 23.02 -16.66 1.53
CA ALA A 25 23.21 -17.38 2.80
C ALA A 25 23.22 -16.42 4.00
N GLU A 26 23.66 -15.17 3.77
CA GLU A 26 23.75 -14.12 4.80
C GLU A 26 23.36 -12.76 4.23
N CYS A 27 22.64 -11.98 5.03
CA CYS A 27 22.32 -10.57 4.77
C CYS A 27 22.34 -9.78 6.09
N ASP A 28 22.31 -8.45 5.99
CA ASP A 28 22.21 -7.60 7.18
C ASP A 28 20.75 -7.46 7.60
N ILE A 29 19.86 -7.27 6.64
CA ILE A 29 18.42 -7.14 6.90
C ILE A 29 17.63 -8.05 5.96
N ALA A 30 16.78 -8.90 6.50
CA ALA A 30 15.80 -9.66 5.73
C ALA A 30 14.41 -9.02 5.82
N VAL A 31 13.71 -8.90 4.69
CA VAL A 31 12.30 -8.51 4.64
C VAL A 31 11.49 -9.72 4.16
N VAL A 32 10.55 -10.18 4.96
CA VAL A 32 9.72 -11.35 4.66
C VAL A 32 8.39 -10.90 4.08
N GLY A 33 8.21 -11.17 2.79
CA GLY A 33 7.04 -10.79 2.00
C GLY A 33 7.29 -9.60 1.06
N ALA A 34 6.95 -9.75 -0.21
CA ALA A 34 7.05 -8.72 -1.26
C ALA A 34 5.67 -8.20 -1.69
N GLY A 35 4.74 -8.05 -0.75
CA GLY A 35 3.58 -7.20 -0.88
C GLY A 35 3.96 -5.72 -0.79
N ILE A 36 3.00 -4.80 -0.96
CA ILE A 36 3.28 -3.36 -0.97
C ILE A 36 3.99 -2.87 0.29
N VAL A 37 3.66 -3.43 1.47
CA VAL A 37 4.30 -3.06 2.74
C VAL A 37 5.77 -3.49 2.74
N GLY A 38 6.06 -4.76 2.38
CA GLY A 38 7.43 -5.26 2.34
C GLY A 38 8.30 -4.54 1.32
N LEU A 39 7.76 -4.25 0.14
CA LEU A 39 8.48 -3.50 -0.90
C LEU A 39 8.75 -2.05 -0.50
N ALA A 40 7.79 -1.37 0.15
CA ALA A 40 8.00 -0.04 0.70
C ALA A 40 9.06 -0.05 1.81
N THR A 41 9.01 -1.05 2.70
CA THR A 41 10.01 -1.25 3.77
C THR A 41 11.40 -1.49 3.18
N ALA A 42 11.52 -2.38 2.20
CA ALA A 42 12.81 -2.68 1.56
C ALA A 42 13.41 -1.45 0.85
N ARG A 43 12.57 -0.68 0.14
CA ARG A 43 12.98 0.59 -0.47
C ARG A 43 13.52 1.57 0.57
N GLU A 44 12.79 1.74 1.67
CA GLU A 44 13.17 2.71 2.71
C GLU A 44 14.45 2.27 3.44
N LEU A 45 14.57 0.98 3.74
CA LEU A 45 15.78 0.42 4.33
C LEU A 45 17.00 0.59 3.42
N ALA A 46 16.86 0.33 2.11
CA ALA A 46 17.92 0.52 1.15
C ALA A 46 18.37 1.99 1.02
N ALA A 47 17.41 2.93 1.11
CA ALA A 47 17.73 4.35 1.08
C ALA A 47 18.45 4.84 2.35
N ARG A 48 18.05 4.30 3.53
CA ARG A 48 18.65 4.71 4.82
C ARG A 48 19.95 3.99 5.16
N HIS A 49 20.14 2.82 4.62
CA HIS A 49 21.28 1.95 4.90
C HIS A 49 21.93 1.47 3.58
N PRO A 50 22.59 2.37 2.83
CA PRO A 50 23.11 2.07 1.48
C PRO A 50 24.17 0.96 1.47
N ASP A 51 24.87 0.76 2.59
CA ASP A 51 25.89 -0.28 2.73
C ASP A 51 25.33 -1.63 3.22
N ALA A 52 24.06 -1.69 3.61
CA ALA A 52 23.45 -2.91 4.13
C ALA A 52 23.03 -3.85 2.99
N ARG A 53 23.35 -5.13 3.13
CA ARG A 53 22.85 -6.19 2.26
C ARG A 53 21.43 -6.52 2.67
N ILE A 54 20.45 -6.10 1.84
CA ILE A 54 19.03 -6.30 2.09
C ILE A 54 18.49 -7.40 1.17
N ALA A 55 17.86 -8.42 1.74
CA ALA A 55 17.21 -9.49 1.00
C ALA A 55 15.71 -9.54 1.30
N VAL A 56 14.87 -9.48 0.25
CA VAL A 56 13.44 -9.69 0.35
C VAL A 56 13.13 -11.13 -0.02
N LEU A 57 12.44 -11.85 0.86
CA LEU A 57 12.04 -13.25 0.67
C LEU A 57 10.54 -13.32 0.45
N GLU A 58 10.12 -13.68 -0.78
CA GLU A 58 8.72 -13.77 -1.16
C GLU A 58 8.32 -15.23 -1.45
N ARG A 59 7.19 -15.65 -0.89
CA ARG A 59 6.70 -17.02 -1.07
C ARG A 59 6.29 -17.34 -2.50
N GLU A 60 5.68 -16.39 -3.18
CA GLU A 60 5.20 -16.55 -4.54
C GLU A 60 6.30 -16.27 -5.57
N PRO A 61 6.24 -16.88 -6.76
CA PRO A 61 7.18 -16.57 -7.83
C PRO A 61 7.01 -15.17 -8.39
N ARG A 62 5.88 -14.52 -8.10
CA ARG A 62 5.52 -13.17 -8.54
C ARG A 62 5.33 -12.25 -7.33
N LEU A 63 5.82 -11.01 -7.42
CA LEU A 63 5.63 -9.99 -6.38
C LEU A 63 4.18 -9.55 -6.29
N ALA A 64 3.77 -9.11 -5.14
CA ALA A 64 2.45 -8.53 -4.87
C ALA A 64 1.27 -9.46 -5.26
N ALA A 65 1.47 -10.77 -5.26
CA ALA A 65 0.51 -11.76 -5.77
C ALA A 65 -0.78 -11.88 -4.94
N HIS A 66 -0.79 -11.35 -3.72
CA HIS A 66 -1.92 -11.46 -2.78
C HIS A 66 -2.70 -10.15 -2.65
N GLN A 67 -2.89 -9.64 -1.41
CA GLN A 67 -3.76 -8.51 -1.09
C GLN A 67 -3.47 -7.24 -1.91
N THR A 68 -2.24 -6.98 -2.26
CA THR A 68 -1.82 -5.76 -2.97
C THR A 68 -2.53 -5.61 -4.32
N THR A 69 -2.56 -6.67 -5.13
CA THR A 69 -3.17 -6.64 -6.45
C THR A 69 -4.65 -7.07 -6.46
N HIS A 70 -5.19 -7.47 -5.31
CA HIS A 70 -6.59 -7.87 -5.12
C HIS A 70 -7.35 -6.90 -4.21
N SER A 71 -6.82 -5.69 -4.00
CA SER A 71 -7.49 -4.61 -3.27
C SER A 71 -8.45 -3.85 -4.18
N SER A 72 -9.29 -2.99 -3.59
CA SER A 72 -10.20 -2.11 -4.34
C SER A 72 -9.52 -1.01 -5.16
N GLY A 73 -8.21 -0.86 -5.05
CA GLY A 73 -7.46 0.21 -5.69
C GLY A 73 -7.68 1.61 -5.09
N VAL A 74 -8.44 1.72 -4.00
CA VAL A 74 -8.81 3.00 -3.41
C VAL A 74 -7.67 3.61 -2.59
N ILE A 75 -7.35 4.87 -2.88
CA ILE A 75 -6.52 5.72 -2.03
C ILE A 75 -7.46 6.37 -1.00
N HIS A 76 -7.46 5.81 0.22
CA HIS A 76 -8.33 6.27 1.30
C HIS A 76 -7.88 7.61 1.88
N ALA A 77 -8.82 8.53 2.11
CA ALA A 77 -8.54 9.88 2.63
C ALA A 77 -8.51 9.98 4.18
N GLY A 78 -8.91 8.94 4.93
CA GLY A 78 -8.85 8.96 6.39
C GLY A 78 -10.17 9.22 7.12
N ILE A 79 -11.32 9.19 6.43
CA ILE A 79 -12.65 9.53 6.96
C ILE A 79 -13.07 8.65 8.14
N TYR A 80 -12.79 7.33 8.07
CA TYR A 80 -13.36 6.35 8.99
C TYR A 80 -12.64 6.23 10.32
N TYR A 81 -11.40 6.71 10.41
CA TYR A 81 -10.54 6.45 11.55
C TYR A 81 -10.80 7.42 12.69
N ARG A 82 -10.63 6.91 13.93
CA ARG A 82 -10.73 7.73 15.14
C ARG A 82 -9.72 8.88 15.06
N PRO A 83 -10.15 10.14 15.24
CA PRO A 83 -9.25 11.27 15.26
C PRO A 83 -8.11 11.12 16.27
N GLY A 84 -6.92 11.60 15.92
CA GLY A 84 -5.70 11.50 16.72
C GLY A 84 -5.03 10.12 16.74
N SER A 85 -5.69 9.06 16.20
CA SER A 85 -5.08 7.73 16.13
C SER A 85 -3.92 7.71 15.11
N LEU A 86 -2.94 6.82 15.35
CA LEU A 86 -1.85 6.57 14.40
C LEU A 86 -2.40 6.20 13.00
N LYS A 87 -3.47 5.40 12.97
CA LYS A 87 -4.14 4.98 11.73
C LYS A 87 -4.72 6.16 10.94
N ALA A 88 -5.33 7.14 11.62
CA ALA A 88 -5.83 8.35 10.97
C ALA A 88 -4.68 9.18 10.39
N ARG A 89 -3.65 9.45 11.20
CA ARG A 89 -2.47 10.23 10.78
C ARG A 89 -1.77 9.60 9.58
N LEU A 90 -1.45 8.31 9.66
CA LEU A 90 -0.77 7.58 8.58
C LEU A 90 -1.63 7.46 7.32
N CYS A 91 -2.96 7.37 7.44
CA CYS A 91 -3.81 7.33 6.26
C CYS A 91 -3.83 8.68 5.52
N VAL A 92 -3.94 9.79 6.26
CA VAL A 92 -3.98 11.13 5.67
C VAL A 92 -2.63 11.51 5.05
N SER A 93 -1.51 11.31 5.78
CA SER A 93 -0.18 11.59 5.23
C SER A 93 0.16 10.67 4.08
N GLY A 94 -0.07 9.36 4.23
CA GLY A 94 0.23 8.37 3.21
C GLY A 94 -0.58 8.55 1.93
N ALA A 95 -1.82 9.05 2.00
CA ALA A 95 -2.58 9.40 0.81
C ALA A 95 -1.90 10.54 0.02
N ARG A 96 -1.46 11.58 0.71
CA ARG A 96 -0.75 12.71 0.07
C ARG A 96 0.56 12.25 -0.56
N GLU A 97 1.36 11.52 0.19
CA GLU A 97 2.65 10.98 -0.25
C GLU A 97 2.49 10.02 -1.45
N LEU A 98 1.43 9.19 -1.44
CA LEU A 98 1.15 8.27 -2.53
C LEU A 98 0.81 9.00 -3.83
N TYR A 99 0.03 10.09 -3.78
CA TYR A 99 -0.23 10.90 -4.97
C TYR A 99 1.05 11.51 -5.53
N VAL A 100 1.91 12.08 -4.68
CA VAL A 100 3.21 12.64 -5.08
C VAL A 100 4.08 11.53 -5.68
N TYR A 101 4.19 10.39 -5.00
CA TYR A 101 4.95 9.24 -5.48
C TYR A 101 4.49 8.75 -6.86
N CYS A 102 3.17 8.70 -7.06
CA CYS A 102 2.60 8.30 -8.35
C CYS A 102 2.92 9.32 -9.45
N GLU A 103 2.80 10.60 -9.17
CA GLU A 103 3.13 11.68 -10.11
C GLU A 103 4.60 11.63 -10.53
N GLU A 104 5.53 11.55 -9.57
CA GLU A 104 6.98 11.45 -9.82
C GLU A 104 7.36 10.21 -10.65
N ARG A 105 6.57 9.15 -10.60
CA ARG A 105 6.83 7.86 -11.27
C ARG A 105 5.99 7.65 -12.52
N GLY A 106 5.17 8.62 -12.91
CA GLY A 106 4.27 8.48 -14.05
C GLY A 106 3.23 7.37 -13.88
N ILE A 107 2.83 7.06 -12.62
CA ILE A 107 1.79 6.08 -12.31
C ILE A 107 0.44 6.81 -12.31
N PRO A 108 -0.52 6.44 -13.17
CA PRO A 108 -1.82 7.07 -13.19
C PRO A 108 -2.55 6.88 -11.85
N ALA A 109 -2.78 7.96 -11.14
CA ALA A 109 -3.61 8.02 -9.94
C ALA A 109 -4.69 9.09 -10.15
N ARG A 110 -5.96 8.71 -10.02
CA ARG A 110 -7.08 9.61 -10.30
C ARG A 110 -7.82 9.96 -9.00
N ARG A 111 -7.99 11.25 -8.73
CA ARG A 111 -8.88 11.75 -7.66
C ARG A 111 -10.32 11.68 -8.16
N SER A 112 -10.94 10.51 -8.02
CA SER A 112 -12.31 10.26 -8.46
C SER A 112 -13.35 10.79 -7.49
N GLY A 113 -12.94 11.15 -6.28
CA GLY A 113 -13.85 11.40 -5.19
C GLY A 113 -14.52 10.14 -4.66
N LYS A 114 -15.34 10.34 -3.64
CA LYS A 114 -16.17 9.31 -3.02
C LYS A 114 -17.37 9.94 -2.36
N VAL A 115 -18.53 9.32 -2.47
CA VAL A 115 -19.72 9.64 -1.69
C VAL A 115 -20.04 8.51 -0.71
N ILE A 116 -20.42 8.86 0.51
CA ILE A 116 -20.95 7.95 1.53
C ILE A 116 -22.38 8.41 1.75
N VAL A 117 -23.35 7.59 1.42
CA VAL A 117 -24.75 7.97 1.29
C VAL A 117 -25.58 7.43 2.44
N ALA A 118 -26.40 8.28 3.03
CA ALA A 118 -27.49 7.88 3.94
C ALA A 118 -28.79 7.72 3.13
N THR A 119 -29.32 6.50 3.10
CA THR A 119 -30.57 6.16 2.40
C THR A 119 -31.77 6.12 3.35
N ARG A 120 -31.52 6.12 4.67
CA ARG A 120 -32.55 6.06 5.71
C ARG A 120 -32.28 7.14 6.77
N PRO A 121 -33.33 7.65 7.44
CA PRO A 121 -33.15 8.65 8.51
C PRO A 121 -32.25 8.15 9.66
N SER A 122 -32.26 6.87 9.97
CA SER A 122 -31.43 6.26 11.01
C SER A 122 -29.92 6.30 10.70
N GLU A 123 -29.53 6.53 9.46
CA GLU A 123 -28.12 6.59 9.02
C GLU A 123 -27.55 8.03 9.09
N LEU A 124 -28.40 9.05 9.19
CA LEU A 124 -27.97 10.46 9.23
C LEU A 124 -27.01 10.77 10.39
N PRO A 125 -27.25 10.34 11.65
CA PRO A 125 -26.33 10.60 12.75
C PRO A 125 -24.95 10.00 12.50
N ARG A 126 -24.90 8.83 11.85
CA ARG A 126 -23.63 8.20 11.48
C ARG A 126 -22.90 8.96 10.41
N LEU A 127 -23.61 9.52 9.44
CA LEU A 127 -23.03 10.33 8.38
C LEU A 127 -22.41 11.61 8.94
N GLU A 128 -23.10 12.28 9.86
CA GLU A 128 -22.61 13.48 10.56
C GLU A 128 -21.36 13.17 11.40
N GLU A 129 -21.35 12.02 12.09
CA GLU A 129 -20.16 11.59 12.84
C GLU A 129 -18.96 11.37 11.91
N LEU A 130 -19.16 10.78 10.73
CA LEU A 130 -18.10 10.63 9.74
C LEU A 130 -17.61 11.97 9.20
N ALA A 131 -18.50 12.95 9.02
CA ALA A 131 -18.11 14.30 8.62
C ALA A 131 -17.22 14.96 9.68
N ARG A 132 -17.63 14.91 10.98
CA ARG A 132 -16.80 15.40 12.10
C ARG A 132 -15.44 14.72 12.17
N ARG A 133 -15.38 13.40 11.93
CA ARG A 133 -14.09 12.65 11.88
C ARG A 133 -13.23 13.10 10.71
N ALA A 134 -13.82 13.27 9.54
CA ALA A 134 -13.10 13.73 8.35
C ALA A 134 -12.47 15.10 8.59
N GLU A 135 -13.21 16.03 9.16
CA GLU A 135 -12.73 17.36 9.54
C GLU A 135 -11.59 17.27 10.57
N ALA A 136 -11.80 16.55 11.68
CA ALA A 136 -10.81 16.38 12.75
C ALA A 136 -9.53 15.67 12.28
N ASN A 137 -9.61 14.81 11.25
CA ASN A 137 -8.48 14.15 10.62
C ASN A 137 -7.79 15.01 9.54
N GLY A 138 -8.33 16.17 9.20
CA GLY A 138 -7.79 17.06 8.17
C GLY A 138 -7.99 16.54 6.74
N VAL A 139 -9.09 15.81 6.50
CA VAL A 139 -9.46 15.35 5.14
C VAL A 139 -9.94 16.56 4.34
N GLN A 140 -9.17 16.95 3.32
CA GLN A 140 -9.43 18.16 2.55
C GLN A 140 -10.70 18.05 1.70
N GLY A 141 -11.55 19.09 1.74
CA GLY A 141 -12.73 19.22 0.91
C GLY A 141 -13.87 18.26 1.26
N ALA A 142 -13.79 17.53 2.36
CA ALA A 142 -14.88 16.68 2.83
C ALA A 142 -16.06 17.55 3.27
N ARG A 143 -17.26 17.31 2.72
CA ARG A 143 -18.48 18.08 3.07
C ARG A 143 -19.73 17.23 2.97
N LEU A 144 -20.72 17.59 3.78
CA LEU A 144 -22.06 17.01 3.65
C LEU A 144 -22.76 17.59 2.42
N LEU A 145 -23.54 16.75 1.76
CA LEU A 145 -24.39 17.05 0.63
C LEU A 145 -25.84 16.74 1.00
N ASP A 146 -26.76 17.60 0.59
CA ASP A 146 -28.18 17.25 0.54
C ASP A 146 -28.50 16.33 -0.66
N ALA A 147 -29.79 15.93 -0.80
CA ALA A 147 -30.20 15.04 -1.88
C ALA A 147 -30.09 15.69 -3.29
N GLY A 148 -30.16 17.02 -3.38
CA GLY A 148 -30.00 17.78 -4.63
C GLY A 148 -28.54 17.81 -5.04
N GLU A 149 -27.66 18.25 -4.15
CA GLU A 149 -26.22 18.30 -4.34
C GLU A 149 -25.63 16.91 -4.63
N LEU A 150 -26.15 15.86 -3.98
CA LEU A 150 -25.73 14.47 -4.26
C LEU A 150 -25.96 14.09 -5.71
N ARG A 151 -27.11 14.46 -6.28
CA ARG A 151 -27.44 14.18 -7.70
C ARG A 151 -26.54 14.94 -8.67
N GLU A 152 -26.08 16.13 -8.31
CA GLU A 152 -25.12 16.89 -9.12
C GLU A 152 -23.73 16.20 -9.16
N VAL A 153 -23.31 15.63 -8.04
CA VAL A 153 -22.02 14.93 -7.92
C VAL A 153 -22.06 13.53 -8.51
N GLU A 154 -23.15 12.79 -8.26
CA GLU A 154 -23.34 11.40 -8.70
C GLU A 154 -24.78 11.16 -9.13
N PRO A 155 -25.13 11.40 -10.41
CA PRO A 155 -26.51 11.40 -10.90
C PRO A 155 -27.27 10.09 -10.73
N HIS A 156 -26.54 8.97 -10.63
CA HIS A 156 -27.14 7.63 -10.54
C HIS A 156 -27.32 7.15 -9.09
N VAL A 157 -26.96 7.98 -8.10
CA VAL A 157 -27.10 7.64 -6.69
C VAL A 157 -28.26 8.40 -6.06
N HIS A 158 -29.08 7.72 -5.28
CA HIS A 158 -30.20 8.28 -4.53
C HIS A 158 -29.98 8.12 -3.02
N GLY A 159 -30.27 9.18 -2.26
CA GLY A 159 -30.16 9.19 -0.81
C GLY A 159 -30.74 10.46 -0.22
N LEU A 160 -30.85 10.48 1.12
CA LEU A 160 -31.32 11.63 1.88
C LEU A 160 -30.23 12.69 2.03
N ALA A 161 -29.01 12.23 2.23
CA ALA A 161 -27.81 13.06 2.35
C ALA A 161 -26.57 12.20 2.02
N ALA A 162 -25.43 12.85 1.77
CA ALA A 162 -24.17 12.16 1.58
C ALA A 162 -23.00 12.93 2.20
N LEU A 163 -21.90 12.22 2.51
CA LEU A 163 -20.61 12.83 2.77
C LEU A 163 -19.74 12.66 1.52
N HIS A 164 -19.38 13.75 0.89
CA HIS A 164 -18.48 13.78 -0.25
C HIS A 164 -17.04 13.99 0.19
N SER A 165 -16.11 13.20 -0.36
CA SER A 165 -14.68 13.32 -0.13
C SER A 165 -13.92 13.38 -1.46
N PRO A 166 -13.60 14.56 -1.98
CA PRO A 166 -12.88 14.72 -3.23
C PRO A 166 -11.42 14.25 -3.15
N ALA A 167 -10.85 14.16 -1.94
CA ALA A 167 -9.47 13.68 -1.70
C ALA A 167 -9.30 12.16 -1.89
N THR A 168 -10.39 11.40 -1.92
CA THR A 168 -10.36 9.96 -2.22
C THR A 168 -10.09 9.73 -3.71
N GLY A 169 -9.32 8.71 -4.03
CA GLY A 169 -9.04 8.39 -5.43
C GLY A 169 -8.75 6.91 -5.66
N VAL A 170 -8.28 6.59 -6.85
CA VAL A 170 -7.96 5.23 -7.28
C VAL A 170 -6.61 5.17 -7.95
N VAL A 171 -5.92 4.03 -7.75
CA VAL A 171 -4.62 3.72 -8.34
C VAL A 171 -4.50 2.22 -8.57
N ASP A 172 -3.71 1.82 -9.56
CA ASP A 172 -3.27 0.43 -9.70
C ASP A 172 -2.11 0.16 -8.72
N PHE A 173 -2.42 -0.48 -7.59
CA PHE A 173 -1.40 -0.85 -6.60
C PHE A 173 -0.37 -1.87 -7.10
N GLY A 174 -0.66 -2.61 -8.17
CA GLY A 174 0.33 -3.44 -8.85
C GLY A 174 1.45 -2.59 -9.47
N ARG A 175 1.10 -1.48 -10.12
CA ARG A 175 2.07 -0.52 -10.65
C ARG A 175 2.87 0.16 -9.53
N VAL A 176 2.22 0.52 -8.43
CA VAL A 176 2.90 1.09 -7.26
C VAL A 176 3.90 0.08 -6.69
N ALA A 177 3.49 -1.17 -6.48
CA ALA A 177 4.36 -2.24 -5.98
C ALA A 177 5.55 -2.49 -6.91
N ALA A 178 5.33 -2.50 -8.21
CA ALA A 178 6.39 -2.66 -9.20
C ALA A 178 7.41 -1.51 -9.17
N ALA A 179 6.95 -0.27 -9.01
CA ALA A 179 7.83 0.89 -8.86
C ALA A 179 8.64 0.85 -7.55
N LEU A 180 8.01 0.41 -6.44
CA LEU A 180 8.69 0.21 -5.16
C LEU A 180 9.76 -0.88 -5.25
N ALA A 181 9.47 -2.00 -5.92
CA ALA A 181 10.43 -3.08 -6.16
C ALA A 181 11.63 -2.59 -7.00
N ALA A 182 11.37 -1.84 -8.06
CA ALA A 182 12.42 -1.25 -8.88
C ALA A 182 13.31 -0.29 -8.07
N ALA A 183 12.71 0.54 -7.23
CA ALA A 183 13.44 1.47 -6.37
C ALA A 183 14.26 0.75 -5.28
N ALA A 184 13.71 -0.33 -4.69
CA ALA A 184 14.44 -1.16 -3.73
C ALA A 184 15.67 -1.82 -4.38
N ARG A 185 15.52 -2.39 -5.59
CA ARG A 185 16.63 -2.97 -6.36
C ARG A 185 17.68 -1.94 -6.74
N ALA A 186 17.26 -0.74 -7.16
CA ALA A 186 18.18 0.36 -7.47
C ALA A 186 19.00 0.79 -6.25
N GLY A 187 18.44 0.63 -5.03
CA GLY A 187 19.13 0.83 -3.76
C GLY A 187 19.92 -0.39 -3.26
N GLY A 188 20.12 -1.42 -4.10
CA GLY A 188 20.95 -2.59 -3.77
C GLY A 188 20.21 -3.76 -3.10
N ALA A 189 18.89 -3.67 -2.86
CA ALA A 189 18.15 -4.79 -2.32
C ALA A 189 17.92 -5.89 -3.36
N THR A 190 18.03 -7.16 -2.94
CA THR A 190 17.67 -8.33 -3.76
C THR A 190 16.27 -8.83 -3.41
N ILE A 191 15.53 -9.36 -4.38
CA ILE A 191 14.14 -9.79 -4.16
C ILE A 191 13.94 -11.19 -4.72
N HIS A 192 13.85 -12.19 -3.85
CA HIS A 192 13.79 -13.60 -4.20
C HIS A 192 12.38 -14.15 -4.08
N GLY A 193 11.82 -14.63 -5.21
CA GLY A 193 10.52 -15.27 -5.28
C GLY A 193 10.59 -16.79 -5.15
N GLY A 194 9.45 -17.44 -4.96
CA GLY A 194 9.36 -18.88 -4.72
C GLY A 194 10.12 -19.31 -3.46
N CYS A 195 10.18 -18.40 -2.47
CA CYS A 195 10.98 -18.57 -1.26
C CYS A 195 10.11 -18.39 0.01
N PRO A 196 9.11 -19.27 0.24
CA PRO A 196 8.31 -19.22 1.46
C PRO A 196 9.17 -19.41 2.69
N VAL A 197 9.17 -18.43 3.60
CA VAL A 197 9.76 -18.55 4.93
C VAL A 197 8.86 -19.44 5.78
N LEU A 198 9.45 -20.49 6.37
CA LEU A 198 8.77 -21.53 7.11
C LEU A 198 8.93 -21.38 8.63
N GLY A 199 9.87 -20.57 9.07
CA GLY A 199 10.15 -20.29 10.48
C GLY A 199 11.44 -19.51 10.64
N SER A 200 11.66 -19.01 11.86
CA SER A 200 12.88 -18.32 12.24
C SER A 200 13.40 -18.87 13.58
N THR A 201 14.70 -18.80 13.77
CA THR A 201 15.36 -19.21 15.01
C THR A 201 16.35 -18.13 15.42
N PRO A 202 16.28 -17.60 16.65
CA PRO A 202 17.26 -16.67 17.17
C PRO A 202 18.68 -17.27 17.17
N THR A 203 19.68 -16.43 16.92
CA THR A 203 21.11 -16.78 16.99
C THR A 203 21.85 -15.68 17.75
N ASP A 204 23.10 -15.92 18.12
CA ASP A 204 23.93 -14.93 18.84
C ASP A 204 24.14 -13.63 18.07
N ARG A 205 23.95 -13.64 16.74
CA ARG A 205 24.18 -12.49 15.86
C ARG A 205 22.95 -12.02 15.09
N GLY A 206 21.75 -12.42 15.52
CA GLY A 206 20.50 -12.07 14.85
C GLY A 206 19.56 -13.28 14.79
N LEU A 207 19.20 -13.72 13.57
CA LEU A 207 18.29 -14.85 13.39
C LEU A 207 18.62 -15.64 12.11
N GLU A 208 18.29 -16.93 12.11
CA GLU A 208 18.29 -17.79 10.93
C GLU A 208 16.85 -17.94 10.42
N LEU A 209 16.60 -17.57 9.18
CA LEU A 209 15.34 -17.78 8.47
C LEU A 209 15.43 -19.08 7.67
N ARG A 210 14.58 -20.04 8.00
CA ARG A 210 14.43 -21.28 7.24
C ARG A 210 13.35 -21.09 6.17
N HIS A 211 13.67 -21.37 4.92
CA HIS A 211 12.77 -21.24 3.78
C HIS A 211 12.88 -22.41 2.81
N ALA A 212 11.95 -22.58 1.86
CA ALA A 212 11.92 -23.72 0.95
C ALA A 212 13.18 -23.89 0.08
N ARG A 213 13.98 -22.82 -0.05
CA ARG A 213 15.21 -22.81 -0.87
C ARG A 213 16.50 -22.87 -0.02
N GLY A 214 16.40 -23.20 1.27
CA GLY A 214 17.51 -23.31 2.20
C GLY A 214 17.36 -22.43 3.44
N LYS A 215 18.43 -21.74 3.80
CA LYS A 215 18.50 -20.87 4.98
C LYS A 215 19.18 -19.55 4.66
N THR A 216 18.71 -18.47 5.28
CA THR A 216 19.34 -17.15 5.25
C THR A 216 19.56 -16.69 6.68
N ARG A 217 20.79 -16.31 7.05
CA ARG A 217 21.09 -15.64 8.31
C ARG A 217 20.97 -14.14 8.12
N ALA A 218 20.32 -13.48 9.04
CA ALA A 218 20.15 -12.02 9.03
C ALA A 218 20.44 -11.45 10.41
N ARG A 219 21.00 -10.23 10.46
CA ARG A 219 21.19 -9.50 11.72
C ARG A 219 19.84 -9.00 12.26
N ALA A 220 18.94 -8.64 11.36
CA ALA A 220 17.57 -8.25 11.67
C ALA A 220 16.60 -8.74 10.60
N ALA A 221 15.33 -8.94 10.97
CA ALA A 221 14.27 -9.23 10.00
C ALA A 221 13.01 -8.40 10.26
N VAL A 222 12.34 -8.02 9.18
CA VAL A 222 11.03 -7.38 9.20
C VAL A 222 10.01 -8.29 8.54
N PHE A 223 8.99 -8.70 9.29
CA PHE A 223 7.95 -9.59 8.78
C PHE A 223 6.79 -8.77 8.21
N CYS A 224 6.68 -8.76 6.88
CA CYS A 224 5.63 -8.10 6.10
C CYS A 224 4.76 -9.14 5.37
N ALA A 225 4.48 -10.28 6.02
CA ALA A 225 3.87 -11.45 5.42
C ALA A 225 2.33 -11.40 5.27
N GLY A 226 1.73 -10.22 5.42
CA GLY A 226 0.29 -10.03 5.24
C GLY A 226 -0.54 -10.95 6.15
N ALA A 227 -1.44 -11.73 5.55
CA ALA A 227 -2.32 -12.66 6.28
C ALA A 227 -1.58 -13.85 6.93
N TRP A 228 -0.29 -14.02 6.70
CA TRP A 228 0.53 -15.08 7.32
C TRP A 228 1.44 -14.56 8.43
N SER A 229 1.38 -13.27 8.77
CA SER A 229 2.27 -12.68 9.78
C SER A 229 2.08 -13.29 11.17
N ASP A 230 0.85 -13.63 11.54
CA ASP A 230 0.52 -14.30 12.80
C ASP A 230 1.19 -15.69 12.90
N ARG A 231 1.14 -16.49 11.83
CA ARG A 231 1.76 -17.81 11.77
C ARG A 231 3.27 -17.75 11.91
N LEU A 232 3.90 -16.76 11.26
CA LEU A 232 5.33 -16.57 11.37
C LEU A 232 5.73 -16.05 12.76
N ALA A 233 4.91 -15.23 13.41
CA ALA A 233 5.15 -14.78 14.78
C ALA A 233 5.10 -15.93 15.80
N VAL A 234 4.27 -16.97 15.57
CA VAL A 234 4.21 -18.16 16.41
C VAL A 234 5.37 -19.12 16.12
N ALA A 235 5.89 -19.12 14.90
CA ALA A 235 6.99 -19.99 14.45
C ALA A 235 8.39 -19.36 14.66
N ALA A 236 8.44 -18.18 15.28
CA ALA A 236 9.65 -17.46 15.67
C ALA A 236 9.96 -17.70 17.16
#